data_892f80842bb1424ff31ba90d2ff3bebb
#
_entry.id   892f80842bb1424ff31ba90d2ff3bebb
#
_cell.length_a   1.000
_cell.length_b   1.000
_cell.length_c   1.000
_cell.angle_alpha   90.00
_cell.angle_beta   90.00
_cell.angle_gamma   90.00
#
_symmetry.space_group_name_H-M   'P 1'
#
loop_
_entity.id
_entity.type
_entity.pdbx_description
1 polymer ?
#
loop_
_entity_poly.entity_id
_entity_poly.type
_entity_poly.pdbx_seq_one_letter_code
_entity_poly.pdbx_strand_id
1 'polypeptide(L)'
;MPLSQLAKVRVGPYYTNTREGLRLAQRILSRQRKDMKQIVMITDGKPSALTEQDGRIYRNPFGLDPRVVALTLKEVANCRRQGIMVNTFMLARDYDLVAFVKKVCEMSRGKAYFTTPYTLGQFILMDYLNKKTRTVH
;
A
#
# COMPACT_ATOMS: atom_id res chain seq x y z
N MET A 1 -1.43 -4.17 13.75
CA MET A 1 -0.06 -4.36 13.25
C MET A 1 0.89 -3.51 14.06
N PRO A 2 1.95 -4.07 14.62
CA PRO A 2 2.94 -3.28 15.35
C PRO A 2 3.68 -2.30 14.44
N LEU A 3 4.05 -1.14 14.98
CA LEU A 3 4.80 -0.13 14.24
C LEU A 3 6.13 -0.65 13.71
N SER A 4 6.76 -1.58 14.45
CA SER A 4 8.01 -2.20 14.01
C SER A 4 7.85 -3.02 12.72
N GLN A 5 6.68 -3.57 12.47
CA GLN A 5 6.41 -4.30 11.23
C GLN A 5 6.14 -3.35 10.07
N LEU A 6 5.50 -2.20 10.33
CA LEU A 6 5.33 -1.17 9.30
C LEU A 6 6.68 -0.68 8.77
N ALA A 7 7.67 -0.49 9.65
CA ALA A 7 8.99 -0.02 9.26
C ALA A 7 9.75 -1.02 8.36
N LYS A 8 9.36 -2.29 8.37
CA LYS A 8 10.00 -3.33 7.54
C LYS A 8 9.42 -3.42 6.15
N VAL A 9 8.24 -2.85 5.92
CA VAL A 9 7.61 -2.85 4.60
C VAL A 9 8.14 -1.65 3.83
N ARG A 10 9.38 -1.76 3.38
CA ARG A 10 10.03 -0.73 2.58
C ARG A 10 10.10 -1.15 1.13
N VAL A 11 9.79 -0.21 0.27
CA VAL A 11 10.07 -0.33 -1.15
C VAL A 11 11.43 0.29 -1.39
N GLY A 12 12.25 -0.35 -2.22
CA GLY A 12 13.61 0.09 -2.46
C GLY A 12 13.73 1.55 -2.92
N PRO A 13 14.89 2.20 -2.74
CA PRO A 13 15.04 3.65 -2.90
C PRO A 13 14.85 4.16 -4.33
N TYR A 14 14.99 3.29 -5.34
CA TYR A 14 14.93 3.72 -6.75
C TYR A 14 13.74 3.15 -7.52
N TYR A 15 13.12 2.09 -7.02
CA TYR A 15 12.01 1.41 -7.70
C TYR A 15 10.95 1.02 -6.69
N THR A 16 9.70 1.09 -7.12
CA THR A 16 8.56 0.82 -6.26
C THR A 16 7.93 -0.52 -6.64
N ASN A 17 8.11 -1.51 -5.79
CA ASN A 17 7.52 -2.84 -5.94
C ASN A 17 6.25 -2.97 -5.08
N THR A 18 5.20 -2.29 -5.51
CA THR A 18 3.93 -2.25 -4.80
C THR A 18 3.27 -3.62 -4.74
N ARG A 19 3.37 -4.40 -5.82
CA ARG A 19 2.81 -5.75 -5.88
C ARG A 19 3.34 -6.64 -4.75
N GLU A 20 4.65 -6.66 -4.57
CA GLU A 20 5.25 -7.50 -3.53
C GLU A 20 4.88 -7.02 -2.13
N GLY A 21 4.81 -5.70 -1.92
CA GLY A 21 4.34 -5.13 -0.66
C GLY A 21 2.91 -5.56 -0.34
N LEU A 22 2.02 -5.52 -1.33
CA LEU A 22 0.63 -5.97 -1.16
C LEU A 22 0.55 -7.47 -0.86
N ARG A 23 1.37 -8.29 -1.52
CA ARG A 23 1.42 -9.73 -1.27
C ARG A 23 1.89 -10.03 0.15
N LEU A 24 2.91 -9.34 0.62
CA LEU A 24 3.40 -9.49 1.99
C LEU A 24 2.32 -9.10 3.00
N ALA A 25 1.66 -7.98 2.79
CA ALA A 25 0.60 -7.50 3.69
C ALA A 25 -0.57 -8.50 3.73
N GLN A 26 -0.96 -9.06 2.59
CA GLN A 26 -2.00 -10.09 2.54
C GLN A 26 -1.62 -11.32 3.36
N ARG A 27 -0.36 -11.77 3.26
CA ARG A 27 0.10 -12.92 4.04
C ARG A 27 0.03 -12.66 5.54
N ILE A 28 0.39 -11.46 5.97
CA ILE A 28 0.31 -11.08 7.38
C ILE A 28 -1.15 -11.03 7.84
N LEU A 29 -2.02 -10.40 7.07
CA LEU A 29 -3.42 -10.23 7.43
C LEU A 29 -4.22 -11.53 7.35
N SER A 30 -3.85 -12.45 6.48
CA SER A 30 -4.54 -13.74 6.36
C SER A 30 -4.48 -14.57 7.64
N ARG A 31 -3.49 -14.32 8.49
CA ARG A 31 -3.32 -14.99 9.78
C ARG A 31 -4.10 -14.34 10.92
N GLN A 32 -4.74 -13.20 10.65
CA GLN A 32 -5.51 -12.48 11.66
C GLN A 32 -6.98 -12.87 11.58
N ARG A 33 -7.62 -13.08 12.72
CA ARG A 33 -9.03 -13.42 12.83
C ARG A 33 -9.86 -12.20 13.18
N LYS A 34 -9.79 -11.15 12.38
CA LYS A 34 -10.54 -9.92 12.60
C LYS A 34 -11.53 -9.70 11.46
N ASP A 35 -12.67 -9.11 11.78
CA ASP A 35 -13.72 -8.85 10.81
C ASP A 35 -13.33 -7.76 9.81
N MET A 36 -12.56 -6.77 10.27
CA MET A 36 -12.09 -5.68 9.43
C MET A 36 -10.58 -5.72 9.28
N LYS A 37 -10.13 -5.77 8.04
CA LYS A 37 -8.71 -5.76 7.71
C LYS A 37 -8.42 -4.62 6.76
N GLN A 38 -7.30 -3.94 6.96
CA GLN A 38 -6.94 -2.78 6.17
C GLN A 38 -5.43 -2.76 5.91
N ILE A 39 -5.09 -2.39 4.68
CA ILE A 39 -3.72 -2.06 4.29
C ILE A 39 -3.65 -0.54 4.14
N VAL A 40 -2.67 0.07 4.76
CA VAL A 40 -2.34 1.48 4.54
C VAL A 40 -1.11 1.53 3.66
N MET A 41 -1.30 2.02 2.44
CA MET A 41 -0.23 2.16 1.46
C MET A 41 0.27 3.61 1.49
N ILE A 42 1.57 3.78 1.70
CA ILE A 42 2.20 5.09 1.71
C ILE A 42 3.21 5.10 0.56
N THR A 43 3.02 6.02 -0.39
CA THR A 43 3.83 5.99 -1.60
C THR A 43 4.16 7.40 -2.11
N ASP A 44 5.37 7.55 -2.63
CA ASP A 44 5.82 8.76 -3.31
C ASP A 44 6.04 8.54 -4.81
N GLY A 45 5.77 7.34 -5.31
CA GLY A 45 5.97 7.02 -6.72
C GLY A 45 5.07 5.92 -7.23
N LYS A 46 4.92 5.88 -8.55
CA LYS A 46 4.17 4.84 -9.25
C LYS A 46 4.87 3.48 -9.11
N PRO A 47 4.13 2.36 -9.19
CA PRO A 47 4.78 1.05 -9.21
C PRO A 47 5.65 0.91 -10.45
N SER A 48 6.88 0.45 -10.26
CA SER A 48 7.88 0.38 -11.32
C SER A 48 8.70 -0.92 -11.29
N ALA A 49 8.40 -1.84 -10.37
CA ALA A 49 9.13 -3.09 -10.23
C ALA A 49 8.22 -4.25 -9.88
N LEU A 50 8.65 -5.46 -10.24
CA LEU A 50 7.98 -6.71 -9.89
C LEU A 50 9.02 -7.73 -9.47
N THR A 51 8.62 -8.63 -8.56
CA THR A 51 9.40 -9.83 -8.25
C THR A 51 8.89 -10.96 -9.15
N GLU A 52 9.78 -11.48 -9.99
CA GLU A 52 9.46 -12.60 -10.88
C GLU A 52 9.43 -13.93 -10.11
N GLN A 53 8.91 -14.98 -10.74
CA GLN A 53 8.82 -16.30 -10.11
C GLN A 53 10.17 -16.89 -9.72
N ASP A 54 11.23 -16.53 -10.45
CA ASP A 54 12.59 -16.97 -10.17
C ASP A 54 13.31 -16.10 -9.13
N GLY A 55 12.63 -15.13 -8.55
CA GLY A 55 13.18 -14.21 -7.56
C GLY A 55 13.86 -12.97 -8.13
N ARG A 56 14.02 -12.89 -9.44
CA ARG A 56 14.61 -11.72 -10.08
C ARG A 56 13.66 -10.53 -10.01
N ILE A 57 14.23 -9.33 -9.96
CA ILE A 57 13.45 -8.09 -9.94
C ILE A 57 13.39 -7.51 -11.35
N TYR A 58 12.18 -7.43 -11.89
CA TYR A 58 11.91 -6.69 -13.12
C TYR A 58 11.72 -5.22 -12.78
N ARG A 59 12.33 -4.33 -13.54
CA ARG A 59 12.26 -2.88 -13.31
C ARG A 59 12.00 -2.15 -14.62
N ASN A 60 11.14 -1.12 -14.54
CA ASN A 60 10.93 -0.20 -15.64
C ASN A 60 10.91 1.23 -15.12
N PRO A 61 11.98 2.03 -15.36
CA PRO A 61 12.05 3.41 -14.88
C PRO A 61 11.26 4.40 -15.77
N PHE A 62 10.76 3.98 -16.92
CA PHE A 62 10.16 4.86 -17.91
C PHE A 62 8.63 4.73 -17.90
N GLY A 63 7.94 5.73 -17.37
CA GLY A 63 6.49 5.80 -17.41
C GLY A 63 5.78 4.70 -16.62
N LEU A 64 4.48 4.54 -16.87
CA LEU A 64 3.69 3.44 -16.31
C LEU A 64 3.87 2.21 -17.20
N ASP A 65 4.44 1.15 -16.65
CA ASP A 65 4.54 -0.13 -17.32
C ASP A 65 3.21 -0.87 -17.22
N PRO A 66 2.52 -1.16 -18.33
CA PRO A 66 1.22 -1.85 -18.27
C PRO A 66 1.27 -3.19 -17.54
N ARG A 67 2.37 -3.95 -17.68
CA ARG A 67 2.52 -5.23 -17.00
C ARG A 67 2.63 -5.04 -15.47
N VAL A 68 3.45 -4.08 -15.04
CA VAL A 68 3.62 -3.79 -13.62
C VAL A 68 2.30 -3.32 -13.01
N VAL A 69 1.61 -2.41 -13.69
CA VAL A 69 0.32 -1.89 -13.23
C VAL A 69 -0.73 -3.00 -13.17
N ALA A 70 -0.84 -3.81 -14.23
CA ALA A 70 -1.84 -4.88 -14.29
C ALA A 70 -1.64 -5.91 -13.19
N LEU A 71 -0.41 -6.36 -12.95
CA LEU A 71 -0.13 -7.34 -11.90
C LEU A 71 -0.29 -6.74 -10.50
N THR A 72 0.01 -5.48 -10.33
CA THR A 72 -0.20 -4.78 -9.05
C THR A 72 -1.70 -4.64 -8.77
N LEU A 73 -2.50 -4.23 -9.75
CA LEU A 73 -3.95 -4.12 -9.59
C LEU A 73 -4.62 -5.47 -9.38
N LYS A 74 -4.06 -6.54 -9.91
CA LYS A 74 -4.53 -7.90 -9.62
C LYS A 74 -4.40 -8.21 -8.12
N GLU A 75 -3.33 -7.78 -7.48
CA GLU A 75 -3.18 -7.94 -6.04
C GLU A 75 -4.16 -7.08 -5.24
N VAL A 76 -4.49 -5.89 -5.73
CA VAL A 76 -5.53 -5.06 -5.12
C VAL A 76 -6.88 -5.78 -5.19
N ALA A 77 -7.19 -6.39 -6.32
CA ALA A 77 -8.42 -7.18 -6.48
C ALA A 77 -8.43 -8.39 -5.55
N ASN A 78 -7.28 -9.05 -5.34
CA ASN A 78 -7.16 -10.13 -4.38
C ASN A 78 -7.42 -9.67 -2.95
N CYS A 79 -6.94 -8.49 -2.58
CA CYS A 79 -7.25 -7.87 -1.29
C CYS A 79 -8.75 -7.69 -1.12
N ARG A 80 -9.42 -7.14 -2.12
CA ARG A 80 -10.87 -6.93 -2.05
C ARG A 80 -11.63 -8.24 -1.85
N ARG A 81 -11.25 -9.30 -2.56
CA ARG A 81 -11.89 -10.62 -2.41
C ARG A 81 -11.73 -11.19 -1.01
N GLN A 82 -10.66 -10.83 -0.32
CA GLN A 82 -10.41 -11.25 1.06
C GLN A 82 -11.00 -10.30 2.10
N GLY A 83 -11.75 -9.28 1.67
CA GLY A 83 -12.32 -8.28 2.58
C GLY A 83 -11.30 -7.30 3.13
N ILE A 84 -10.17 -7.14 2.46
CA ILE A 84 -9.11 -6.22 2.86
C ILE A 84 -9.28 -4.90 2.11
N MET A 85 -9.41 -3.80 2.85
CA MET A 85 -9.47 -2.45 2.30
C MET A 85 -8.06 -1.91 2.11
N VAL A 86 -7.83 -1.18 1.02
CA VAL A 86 -6.54 -0.52 0.77
C VAL A 86 -6.75 0.99 0.77
N ASN A 87 -6.20 1.68 1.76
CA ASN A 87 -6.18 3.13 1.83
C ASN A 87 -4.79 3.63 1.46
N THR A 88 -4.72 4.72 0.71
CA THR A 88 -3.46 5.19 0.14
C THR A 88 -3.17 6.63 0.56
N PHE A 89 -1.96 6.86 1.04
CA PHE A 89 -1.41 8.19 1.30
C PHE A 89 -0.33 8.48 0.25
N MET A 90 -0.56 9.52 -0.55
CA MET A 90 0.36 9.94 -1.61
C MET A 90 1.23 11.08 -1.12
N LEU A 91 2.55 10.92 -1.20
CA LEU A 91 3.52 11.94 -0.82
C LEU A 91 3.98 12.76 -2.03
N ALA A 92 3.48 12.45 -3.23
CA ALA A 92 3.76 13.16 -4.46
C ALA A 92 2.48 13.30 -5.28
N ARG A 93 2.49 14.22 -6.24
CA ARG A 93 1.32 14.51 -7.09
C ARG A 93 1.59 14.24 -8.56
N ASP A 94 2.48 13.31 -8.87
CA ASP A 94 2.74 12.91 -10.23
C ASP A 94 1.47 12.40 -10.91
N TYR A 95 1.30 12.76 -12.16
CA TYR A 95 0.14 12.33 -12.94
C TYR A 95 -0.01 10.80 -12.95
N ASP A 96 1.08 10.10 -13.18
CA ASP A 96 1.08 8.64 -13.25
C ASP A 96 0.71 7.99 -11.90
N LEU A 97 1.23 8.54 -10.80
CA LEU A 97 0.90 8.07 -9.46
C LEU A 97 -0.58 8.30 -9.17
N VAL A 98 -1.09 9.48 -9.45
CA VAL A 98 -2.51 9.81 -9.22
C VAL A 98 -3.41 8.91 -10.03
N ALA A 99 -3.09 8.68 -11.30
CA ALA A 99 -3.87 7.79 -12.17
C ALA A 99 -3.89 6.35 -11.63
N PHE A 100 -2.75 5.85 -11.17
CA PHE A 100 -2.67 4.52 -10.57
C PHE A 100 -3.51 4.43 -9.28
N VAL A 101 -3.37 5.41 -8.40
CA VAL A 101 -4.08 5.40 -7.10
C VAL A 101 -5.59 5.52 -7.29
N LYS A 102 -6.06 6.26 -8.28
CA LYS A 102 -7.50 6.31 -8.61
C LYS A 102 -8.03 4.91 -8.90
N LYS A 103 -7.31 4.13 -9.71
CA LYS A 103 -7.71 2.75 -10.01
C LYS A 103 -7.69 1.86 -8.77
N VAL A 104 -6.69 2.02 -7.91
CA VAL A 104 -6.64 1.28 -6.64
C VAL A 104 -7.87 1.55 -5.80
N CYS A 105 -8.28 2.81 -5.68
CA CYS A 105 -9.46 3.20 -4.91
C CYS A 105 -10.75 2.63 -5.49
N GLU A 106 -10.90 2.67 -6.82
CA GLU A 106 -12.06 2.09 -7.49
C GLU A 106 -12.19 0.59 -7.23
N MET A 107 -11.07 -0.12 -7.20
CA MET A 107 -11.06 -1.57 -7.05
C MET A 107 -11.17 -2.03 -5.59
N SER A 108 -10.64 -1.25 -4.64
CA SER A 108 -10.52 -1.69 -3.25
C SER A 108 -11.52 -1.07 -2.30
N ARG A 109 -12.35 -0.13 -2.76
CA ARG A 109 -13.25 0.70 -1.94
C ARG A 109 -12.50 1.55 -0.89
N GLY A 110 -11.18 1.64 -0.98
CA GLY A 110 -10.38 2.46 -0.11
C GLY A 110 -10.42 3.92 -0.52
N LYS A 111 -9.76 4.74 0.27
CA LYS A 111 -9.64 6.17 0.04
C LYS A 111 -8.19 6.55 -0.22
N ALA A 112 -8.00 7.66 -0.90
CA ALA A 112 -6.69 8.20 -1.18
C ALA A 112 -6.59 9.62 -0.64
N TYR A 113 -5.42 9.95 -0.11
CA TYR A 113 -5.15 11.26 0.47
C TYR A 113 -3.81 11.76 -0.03
N PHE A 114 -3.75 13.05 -0.34
CA PHE A 114 -2.48 13.75 -0.49
C PHE A 114 -1.98 14.16 0.88
N THR A 115 -0.71 13.96 1.15
CA THR A 115 -0.14 14.32 2.44
C THR A 115 1.33 14.69 2.29
N THR A 116 1.88 15.34 3.31
CA THR A 116 3.31 15.54 3.46
C THR A 116 3.84 14.55 4.49
N PRO A 117 5.15 14.28 4.53
CA PRO A 117 5.70 13.41 5.58
C PRO A 117 5.35 13.87 7.00
N TYR A 118 5.32 15.18 7.21
CA TYR A 118 4.96 15.75 8.52
C TYR A 118 3.49 15.48 8.86
N THR A 119 2.57 15.80 7.95
CA THR A 119 1.13 15.59 8.14
C THR A 119 0.82 14.10 8.32
N LEU A 120 1.48 13.23 7.55
CA LEU A 120 1.33 11.80 7.68
C LEU A 120 1.75 11.30 9.06
N GLY A 121 2.89 11.79 9.56
CA GLY A 121 3.36 11.45 10.90
C GLY A 121 2.36 11.81 11.98
N GLN A 122 1.79 13.01 11.90
CA GLN A 122 0.75 13.45 12.84
C GLN A 122 -0.50 12.56 12.75
N PHE A 123 -0.93 12.21 11.55
CA PHE A 123 -2.11 11.37 11.34
C PHE A 123 -1.91 9.98 11.96
N ILE A 124 -0.76 9.37 11.72
CA ILE A 124 -0.44 8.05 12.27
C ILE A 124 -0.39 8.10 13.80
N LEU A 125 0.22 9.14 14.36
CA LEU A 125 0.31 9.31 15.80
C LEU A 125 -1.07 9.46 16.44
N MET A 126 -1.93 10.29 15.85
CA MET A 126 -3.29 10.48 16.37
C MET A 126 -4.12 9.21 16.27
N ASP A 127 -4.01 8.47 15.18
CA ASP A 127 -4.70 7.19 15.03
C ASP A 127 -4.24 6.19 16.09
N TYR A 128 -2.94 6.12 16.33
CA TYR A 128 -2.37 5.27 17.39
C TYR A 128 -2.89 5.67 18.77
N LEU A 129 -2.89 6.95 19.09
CA LEU A 129 -3.36 7.43 20.38
C LEU A 129 -4.86 7.16 20.58
N ASN A 130 -5.67 7.34 19.56
CA ASN A 130 -7.11 7.04 19.62
C ASN A 130 -7.36 5.56 19.89
N LYS A 131 -6.63 4.67 19.19
CA LYS A 131 -6.74 3.23 19.41
C LYS A 131 -6.30 2.84 20.82
N LYS A 132 -5.21 3.43 21.31
CA LYS A 132 -4.72 3.17 22.67
C LYS A 132 -5.73 3.60 23.71
N THR A 133 -6.38 4.75 23.54
CA THR A 133 -7.41 5.25 24.42
C THR A 133 -8.62 4.31 24.47
N ARG A 134 -9.01 3.75 23.31
CA ARG A 134 -10.14 2.80 23.23
C ARG A 134 -9.84 1.49 23.95
N THR A 135 -8.59 1.04 23.97
CA THR A 135 -8.22 -0.22 24.62
C THR A 135 -8.12 -0.11 26.15
N VAL A 136 -8.09 1.08 26.69
CA VAL A 136 -8.07 1.32 28.15
C VAL A 136 -9.46 1.22 28.79
N HIS A 137 -10.48 1.23 27.97
CA HIS A 137 -11.86 1.05 28.43
C HIS A 137 -12.24 -0.42 28.42
#